data_d6d2650c7e9779190d04a43488615533
#
_entry.id   d6d2650c7e9779190d04a43488615533
#
_cell.length_a   1.000
_cell.length_b   1.000
_cell.length_c   1.000
_cell.angle_alpha   90.00
_cell.angle_beta   90.00
_cell.angle_gamma   90.00
#
_symmetry.space_group_name_H-M   'P 1'
#
loop_
_entity.id
_entity.type
_entity.pdbx_description
1 polymer ?
#
loop_
_entity_poly.entity_id
_entity_poly.type
_entity_poly.pdbx_seq_one_letter_code
_entity_poly.pdbx_strand_id
1 'polypeptide(L)'
;MKAYSIFLLFLVTILNAQNYRGSELRTLEPVLYGKFESRYKPAQGDGLVSSFFTFNDSCCDTSPWNEIDIELLGRYDHVVDMNTITWGQSSHIRQHYVPFNPHEDFHIYGFEWTPEYVAWFIDGVEVYRQTESHIEQLSYPQKIMMNLWNPTYDDWVGVWDERILPRFSYYDYVRYASYTPGEGDVGTDQNFTLQWQDDFEFFDSTRWEKSHNHGWGGNQSLFIEQNTVFQDGYLILCLTNIVDPGFIDNINPSALWARQYNENITIRFSEEITSISAENISNYSLAGTTFNGVTLLPDNRTVLLNMSDDLITSYSMGVFNIEDDNDPPNIIPWEVVWLDFQQPLGDTIMINAGGESYSEYLGDQVWGHEKEYGHEGGNYQVIDNSIDISLTNNDAIYRSSLNRVASFKVR
;
A
#
# COMPACT_ATOMS: atom_id res chain seq x y z
N MET A 1 42.29 -17.88 62.66
CA MET A 1 41.11 -17.21 62.09
C MET A 1 41.34 -17.07 60.62
N LYS A 2 40.60 -17.85 59.78
CA LYS A 2 40.68 -17.76 58.33
C LYS A 2 39.56 -16.83 57.90
N ALA A 3 39.93 -15.71 57.30
CA ALA A 3 38.96 -14.78 56.70
C ALA A 3 38.46 -15.33 55.30
N TYR A 4 37.19 -15.59 55.19
CA TYR A 4 36.56 -15.89 53.90
C TYR A 4 36.08 -14.59 53.26
N SER A 5 36.73 -14.19 52.16
CA SER A 5 36.28 -13.10 51.33
C SER A 5 35.12 -13.64 50.49
N ILE A 6 33.91 -13.12 50.73
CA ILE A 6 32.74 -13.35 49.88
C ILE A 6 32.87 -12.38 48.71
N PHE A 7 33.15 -12.94 47.53
CA PHE A 7 33.06 -12.20 46.26
C PHE A 7 31.58 -12.18 45.83
N LEU A 8 30.93 -11.02 45.99
CA LEU A 8 29.59 -10.81 45.49
C LEU A 8 29.71 -10.52 44.01
N LEU A 9 29.39 -11.51 43.18
CA LEU A 9 29.28 -11.35 41.71
C LEU A 9 27.97 -10.60 41.40
N PHE A 10 28.07 -9.31 41.18
CA PHE A 10 26.95 -8.57 40.58
C PHE A 10 26.78 -9.03 39.12
N LEU A 11 25.78 -9.86 38.87
CA LEU A 11 25.30 -10.14 37.53
C LEU A 11 24.58 -8.89 37.05
N VAL A 12 25.29 -8.02 36.35
CA VAL A 12 24.65 -6.93 35.59
C VAL A 12 24.00 -7.60 34.39
N THR A 13 22.72 -7.90 34.49
CA THR A 13 21.90 -8.14 33.30
C THR A 13 21.86 -6.82 32.53
N ILE A 14 22.66 -6.73 31.48
CA ILE A 14 22.48 -5.70 30.47
C ILE A 14 21.14 -6.03 29.82
N LEU A 15 20.08 -5.39 30.28
CA LEU A 15 18.87 -5.23 29.50
C LEU A 15 19.32 -4.46 28.24
N ASN A 16 19.43 -5.15 27.11
CA ASN A 16 19.49 -4.48 25.82
C ASN A 16 18.21 -3.69 25.70
N ALA A 17 18.25 -2.43 26.07
CA ALA A 17 17.14 -1.51 25.81
C ALA A 17 17.03 -1.41 24.28
N GLN A 18 15.97 -1.96 23.72
CA GLN A 18 15.66 -1.80 22.30
C GLN A 18 15.50 -0.30 22.03
N ASN A 19 16.34 0.24 21.17
CA ASN A 19 16.41 1.69 20.92
C ASN A 19 15.31 2.18 19.97
N TYR A 20 14.58 1.25 19.36
CA TYR A 20 13.56 1.56 18.37
C TYR A 20 12.18 1.10 18.86
N ARG A 21 11.15 1.72 18.31
CA ARG A 21 9.76 1.40 18.58
C ARG A 21 9.08 1.01 17.27
N GLY A 22 8.65 -0.22 17.20
CA GLY A 22 7.85 -0.75 16.09
C GLY A 22 6.37 -0.79 16.46
N SER A 23 5.59 -1.40 15.61
CA SER A 23 4.15 -1.50 15.75
C SER A 23 3.61 -2.83 15.24
N GLU A 24 2.52 -3.28 15.84
CA GLU A 24 1.77 -4.45 15.43
C GLU A 24 0.30 -4.30 15.82
N LEU A 25 -0.59 -4.64 14.88
CA LEU A 25 -2.02 -4.80 15.09
C LEU A 25 -2.39 -6.25 14.79
N ARG A 26 -3.23 -6.87 15.64
CA ARG A 26 -3.67 -8.26 15.46
C ARG A 26 -5.11 -8.47 15.89
N THR A 27 -5.78 -9.45 15.30
CA THR A 27 -7.14 -9.82 15.72
C THR A 27 -7.16 -10.42 17.13
N LEU A 28 -8.23 -10.19 17.86
CA LEU A 28 -8.47 -10.86 19.16
C LEU A 28 -8.68 -12.35 18.96
N GLU A 29 -9.53 -12.71 18.01
CA GLU A 29 -9.92 -14.09 17.74
C GLU A 29 -9.14 -14.64 16.54
N PRO A 30 -8.59 -15.86 16.64
CA PRO A 30 -7.97 -16.54 15.52
C PRO A 30 -9.02 -17.18 14.61
N VAL A 31 -8.68 -17.36 13.34
CA VAL A 31 -9.52 -18.00 12.32
C VAL A 31 -8.78 -19.19 11.69
N LEU A 32 -9.54 -20.18 11.23
CA LEU A 32 -9.03 -21.34 10.53
C LEU A 32 -9.52 -21.28 9.09
N TYR A 33 -8.57 -21.26 8.14
CA TYR A 33 -8.81 -21.14 6.71
C TYR A 33 -9.57 -19.88 6.31
N GLY A 34 -9.40 -19.46 5.06
CA GLY A 34 -10.09 -18.30 4.55
C GLY A 34 -9.35 -17.60 3.41
N LYS A 35 -9.95 -16.52 2.95
CA LYS A 35 -9.34 -15.53 2.07
C LYS A 35 -9.07 -14.26 2.87
N PHE A 36 -7.83 -13.82 2.82
CA PHE A 36 -7.30 -12.68 3.54
C PHE A 36 -6.80 -11.66 2.53
N GLU A 37 -7.16 -10.41 2.71
CA GLU A 37 -6.79 -9.35 1.78
C GLU A 37 -6.59 -8.03 2.53
N SER A 38 -5.54 -7.32 2.19
CA SER A 38 -5.29 -5.96 2.66
C SER A 38 -4.83 -5.08 1.51
N ARG A 39 -5.31 -3.86 1.49
CA ARG A 39 -4.77 -2.81 0.62
C ARG A 39 -3.86 -1.93 1.43
N TYR A 40 -2.56 -1.94 1.12
CA TYR A 40 -1.60 -1.17 1.90
C TYR A 40 -0.40 -0.69 1.09
N LYS A 41 0.24 0.35 1.61
CA LYS A 41 1.50 0.91 1.14
C LYS A 41 2.57 0.68 2.21
N PRO A 42 3.58 -0.18 1.97
CA PRO A 42 4.62 -0.50 2.92
C PRO A 42 5.66 0.62 3.04
N ALA A 43 6.37 0.64 4.17
CA ALA A 43 7.47 1.56 4.41
C ALA A 43 8.70 1.22 3.54
N GLN A 44 9.39 2.24 3.02
CA GLN A 44 10.63 2.10 2.27
C GLN A 44 11.87 2.35 3.16
N GLY A 45 12.94 1.60 2.93
CA GLY A 45 14.25 1.77 3.56
C GLY A 45 14.91 0.43 3.89
N ASP A 46 16.24 0.39 3.85
CA ASP A 46 17.00 -0.79 4.26
C ASP A 46 16.80 -1.12 5.74
N GLY A 47 16.76 -2.39 6.06
CA GLY A 47 16.71 -2.87 7.44
C GLY A 47 15.32 -2.92 8.07
N LEU A 48 14.23 -2.78 7.29
CA LEU A 48 12.86 -2.85 7.81
C LEU A 48 11.95 -3.76 6.98
N VAL A 49 10.86 -4.23 7.61
CA VAL A 49 9.84 -5.09 7.01
C VAL A 49 8.45 -4.56 7.39
N SER A 50 7.57 -4.49 6.39
CA SER A 50 6.13 -4.28 6.54
C SER A 50 5.41 -5.55 6.14
N SER A 51 4.55 -6.10 7.02
CA SER A 51 3.94 -7.40 6.80
C SER A 51 2.42 -7.37 6.90
N PHE A 52 1.78 -8.24 6.10
CA PHE A 52 0.42 -8.69 6.28
C PHE A 52 0.43 -10.22 6.32
N PHE A 53 0.04 -10.81 7.44
CA PHE A 53 0.24 -12.23 7.69
C PHE A 53 -0.80 -12.83 8.63
N THR A 54 -0.80 -14.15 8.73
CA THR A 54 -1.52 -14.86 9.79
C THR A 54 -0.57 -15.71 10.60
N PHE A 55 -0.80 -15.81 11.91
CA PHE A 55 0.07 -16.51 12.83
C PHE A 55 -0.71 -17.21 13.96
N ASN A 56 -0.30 -18.45 14.27
CA ASN A 56 -0.78 -19.16 15.45
C ASN A 56 -0.05 -18.69 16.69
N ASP A 57 -0.56 -17.66 17.37
CA ASP A 57 0.06 -17.09 18.57
C ASP A 57 -0.04 -17.96 19.82
N SER A 58 -0.74 -19.10 19.74
CA SER A 58 -0.72 -20.15 20.75
C SER A 58 0.50 -21.07 20.66
N CYS A 59 1.36 -20.90 19.63
CA CYS A 59 2.62 -21.63 19.52
C CYS A 59 3.59 -21.13 20.61
N CYS A 60 4.71 -21.75 20.93
CA CYS A 60 5.30 -22.90 20.33
C CYS A 60 5.64 -23.93 21.41
N ASP A 61 4.98 -23.81 22.57
CA ASP A 61 5.14 -24.77 23.68
C ASP A 61 4.29 -26.02 23.47
N THR A 62 3.01 -25.86 23.06
CA THR A 62 2.03 -26.94 22.98
C THR A 62 1.39 -27.11 21.58
N SER A 63 1.61 -26.16 20.68
CA SER A 63 1.09 -26.20 19.31
C SER A 63 2.19 -25.86 18.30
N PRO A 64 2.07 -26.30 17.05
CA PRO A 64 3.07 -26.04 16.03
C PRO A 64 3.08 -24.56 15.63
N TRP A 65 4.24 -24.11 15.18
CA TRP A 65 4.36 -22.87 14.45
C TRP A 65 3.60 -22.99 13.13
N ASN A 66 2.57 -22.19 12.95
CA ASN A 66 1.82 -22.04 11.70
C ASN A 66 1.72 -20.55 11.37
N GLU A 67 2.22 -20.17 10.19
CA GLU A 67 2.28 -18.80 9.72
C GLU A 67 2.18 -18.74 8.20
N ILE A 68 1.52 -17.73 7.68
CA ILE A 68 1.39 -17.46 6.24
C ILE A 68 1.64 -15.98 6.04
N ASP A 69 2.67 -15.65 5.25
CA ASP A 69 3.22 -14.31 5.15
C ASP A 69 3.08 -13.67 3.78
N ILE A 70 2.87 -12.36 3.80
CA ILE A 70 3.25 -11.41 2.76
C ILE A 70 4.14 -10.37 3.42
N GLU A 71 5.41 -10.33 3.01
CA GLU A 71 6.42 -9.45 3.57
C GLU A 71 6.98 -8.53 2.49
N LEU A 72 6.92 -7.23 2.73
CA LEU A 72 7.53 -6.23 1.87
C LEU A 72 8.74 -5.65 2.59
N LEU A 73 9.91 -6.06 2.09
CA LEU A 73 11.19 -5.58 2.60
C LEU A 73 11.45 -4.19 2.05
N GLY A 74 11.65 -3.23 2.91
CA GLY A 74 11.87 -1.84 2.51
C GLY A 74 13.05 -1.58 1.57
N ARG A 75 13.95 -2.56 1.43
CA ARG A 75 15.13 -2.52 0.54
C ARG A 75 14.84 -2.79 -0.93
N TYR A 76 13.67 -3.38 -1.26
CA TYR A 76 13.38 -3.84 -2.62
C TYR A 76 12.24 -3.07 -3.26
N ASP A 77 12.52 -2.42 -4.38
CA ASP A 77 11.53 -1.64 -5.14
C ASP A 77 10.60 -2.50 -6.02
N HIS A 78 10.84 -3.80 -6.13
CA HIS A 78 10.11 -4.67 -7.07
C HIS A 78 9.93 -6.10 -6.59
N VAL A 79 10.00 -6.36 -5.28
CA VAL A 79 9.92 -7.73 -4.75
C VAL A 79 8.92 -7.80 -3.60
N VAL A 80 8.12 -8.86 -3.62
CA VAL A 80 7.23 -9.27 -2.53
C VAL A 80 7.67 -10.65 -2.07
N ASP A 81 7.96 -10.81 -0.78
CA ASP A 81 8.27 -12.09 -0.18
C ASP A 81 6.98 -12.76 0.30
N MET A 82 6.79 -14.02 -0.07
CA MET A 82 5.67 -14.87 0.31
C MET A 82 6.21 -16.10 1.02
N ASN A 83 5.60 -16.49 2.11
CA ASN A 83 6.13 -17.61 2.89
C ASN A 83 5.00 -18.38 3.58
N THR A 84 5.27 -19.65 3.87
CA THR A 84 4.56 -20.42 4.88
C THR A 84 5.57 -20.99 5.85
N ILE A 85 5.29 -20.89 7.16
CA ILE A 85 6.13 -21.50 8.19
C ILE A 85 5.33 -22.61 8.87
N THR A 86 5.92 -23.79 8.91
CA THR A 86 5.29 -25.00 9.44
C THR A 86 6.10 -25.58 10.59
N TRP A 87 5.71 -26.73 11.11
CA TRP A 87 6.35 -27.42 12.23
C TRP A 87 7.89 -27.39 12.15
N GLY A 88 8.52 -27.09 13.28
CA GLY A 88 9.98 -26.99 13.35
C GLY A 88 10.54 -25.70 12.74
N GLN A 89 9.70 -24.68 12.51
CA GLN A 89 10.08 -23.41 11.90
C GLN A 89 10.63 -23.59 10.45
N SER A 90 10.05 -24.55 9.72
CA SER A 90 10.40 -24.78 8.30
C SER A 90 9.76 -23.72 7.44
N SER A 91 10.58 -22.86 6.83
CA SER A 91 10.13 -21.80 5.91
C SER A 91 10.08 -22.30 4.47
N HIS A 92 9.07 -21.84 3.72
CA HIS A 92 8.84 -22.16 2.31
C HIS A 92 8.71 -20.88 1.49
N ILE A 93 9.80 -20.10 1.49
CA ILE A 93 9.85 -18.73 0.95
C ILE A 93 9.78 -18.72 -0.57
N ARG A 94 9.02 -17.75 -1.12
CA ARG A 94 9.01 -17.39 -2.53
C ARG A 94 9.13 -15.87 -2.67
N GLN A 95 10.16 -15.43 -3.38
CA GLN A 95 10.25 -14.05 -3.86
C GLN A 95 9.50 -13.89 -5.18
N HIS A 96 8.59 -12.92 -5.24
CA HIS A 96 7.85 -12.59 -6.44
C HIS A 96 8.23 -11.18 -6.92
N TYR A 97 8.57 -11.08 -8.22
CA TYR A 97 8.87 -9.78 -8.83
C TYR A 97 7.59 -9.09 -9.30
N VAL A 98 7.43 -7.82 -8.94
CA VAL A 98 6.32 -6.96 -9.37
C VAL A 98 6.81 -5.84 -10.30
N PRO A 99 6.01 -5.42 -11.30
CA PRO A 99 6.42 -4.39 -12.27
C PRO A 99 6.31 -2.96 -11.74
N PHE A 100 5.96 -2.76 -10.48
CA PHE A 100 5.79 -1.47 -9.82
C PHE A 100 6.65 -1.39 -8.56
N ASN A 101 6.84 -0.19 -8.01
CA ASN A 101 7.45 0.00 -6.71
C ASN A 101 6.35 -0.04 -5.62
N PRO A 102 6.31 -1.05 -4.73
CA PRO A 102 5.26 -1.19 -3.73
C PRO A 102 5.23 -0.04 -2.70
N HIS A 103 6.33 0.70 -2.56
CA HIS A 103 6.45 1.79 -1.59
C HIS A 103 5.88 3.13 -2.08
N GLU A 104 5.58 3.24 -3.38
CA GLU A 104 5.08 4.49 -3.98
C GLU A 104 3.56 4.62 -3.90
N ASP A 105 2.83 3.50 -3.99
CA ASP A 105 1.36 3.51 -4.00
C ASP A 105 0.77 2.33 -3.23
N PHE A 106 -0.55 2.37 -3.04
CA PHE A 106 -1.31 1.29 -2.42
C PHE A 106 -1.61 0.19 -3.42
N HIS A 107 -1.27 -1.04 -3.05
CA HIS A 107 -1.64 -2.24 -3.78
C HIS A 107 -2.42 -3.21 -2.90
N ILE A 108 -3.19 -4.10 -3.54
CA ILE A 108 -3.97 -5.12 -2.84
C ILE A 108 -3.12 -6.39 -2.77
N TYR A 109 -2.80 -6.81 -1.56
CA TYR A 109 -2.09 -8.05 -1.29
C TYR A 109 -3.01 -8.99 -0.51
N GLY A 110 -3.01 -10.26 -0.88
CA GLY A 110 -3.84 -11.22 -0.17
C GLY A 110 -3.43 -12.66 -0.43
N PHE A 111 -4.03 -13.55 0.33
CA PHE A 111 -3.87 -14.98 0.13
C PHE A 111 -5.15 -15.74 0.45
N GLU A 112 -5.29 -16.89 -0.18
CA GLU A 112 -6.29 -17.91 0.13
C GLU A 112 -5.59 -19.06 0.83
N TRP A 113 -6.15 -19.48 1.96
CA TRP A 113 -5.69 -20.62 2.73
C TRP A 113 -6.81 -21.62 2.92
N THR A 114 -6.58 -22.81 2.41
CA THR A 114 -7.49 -23.97 2.48
C THR A 114 -6.73 -25.19 3.03
N PRO A 115 -7.40 -26.32 3.30
CA PRO A 115 -6.71 -27.58 3.64
C PRO A 115 -5.76 -28.08 2.54
N GLU A 116 -6.00 -27.70 1.27
CA GLU A 116 -5.31 -28.24 0.11
C GLU A 116 -4.24 -27.30 -0.48
N TYR A 117 -4.36 -25.98 -0.25
CA TYR A 117 -3.44 -25.00 -0.81
C TYR A 117 -3.37 -23.71 -0.02
N VAL A 118 -2.26 -23.01 -0.22
CA VAL A 118 -2.14 -21.56 0.02
C VAL A 118 -1.81 -20.90 -1.32
N ALA A 119 -2.60 -19.87 -1.71
CA ALA A 119 -2.39 -19.14 -2.95
C ALA A 119 -2.32 -17.65 -2.66
N TRP A 120 -1.33 -16.95 -3.22
CA TRP A 120 -1.12 -15.51 -3.04
C TRP A 120 -1.59 -14.72 -4.25
N PHE A 121 -2.14 -13.54 -3.96
CA PHE A 121 -2.72 -12.63 -4.94
C PHE A 121 -2.13 -11.23 -4.77
N ILE A 122 -1.87 -10.56 -5.88
CA ILE A 122 -1.51 -9.14 -5.93
C ILE A 122 -2.46 -8.48 -6.90
N ASP A 123 -3.12 -7.40 -6.48
CA ASP A 123 -4.15 -6.67 -7.24
C ASP A 123 -5.20 -7.60 -7.88
N GLY A 124 -5.61 -8.61 -7.12
CA GLY A 124 -6.61 -9.59 -7.53
C GLY A 124 -6.12 -10.70 -8.47
N VAL A 125 -4.84 -10.69 -8.85
CA VAL A 125 -4.23 -11.72 -9.72
C VAL A 125 -3.49 -12.73 -8.87
N GLU A 126 -3.77 -14.04 -9.05
CA GLU A 126 -2.99 -15.11 -8.43
C GLU A 126 -1.57 -15.10 -9.01
N VAL A 127 -0.57 -14.94 -8.14
CA VAL A 127 0.84 -14.84 -8.52
C VAL A 127 1.67 -16.06 -8.10
N TYR A 128 1.21 -16.78 -7.07
CA TYR A 128 1.88 -17.98 -6.59
C TYR A 128 0.91 -18.89 -5.83
N ARG A 129 1.18 -20.20 -5.85
CA ARG A 129 0.40 -21.22 -5.12
C ARG A 129 1.32 -22.33 -4.61
N GLN A 130 1.11 -22.74 -3.36
CA GLN A 130 1.70 -23.93 -2.74
C GLN A 130 0.63 -25.01 -2.55
N THR A 131 0.96 -26.24 -2.92
CA THR A 131 0.10 -27.43 -2.78
C THR A 131 0.86 -28.65 -2.25
N GLU A 132 2.11 -28.43 -1.82
CA GLU A 132 2.97 -29.47 -1.29
C GLU A 132 2.49 -29.96 0.08
N SER A 133 2.95 -31.14 0.50
CA SER A 133 2.46 -31.82 1.71
C SER A 133 2.63 -31.02 3.02
N HIS A 134 3.48 -30.00 3.06
CA HIS A 134 3.60 -29.14 4.23
C HIS A 134 2.34 -28.27 4.48
N ILE A 135 1.52 -28.04 3.44
CA ILE A 135 0.26 -27.29 3.57
C ILE A 135 -0.70 -27.97 4.54
N GLU A 136 -0.74 -29.30 4.58
CA GLU A 136 -1.56 -30.07 5.51
C GLU A 136 -1.20 -29.79 6.98
N GLN A 137 0.01 -29.28 7.26
CA GLN A 137 0.45 -28.89 8.59
C GLN A 137 -0.10 -27.54 9.05
N LEU A 138 -0.56 -26.69 8.10
CA LEU A 138 -1.22 -25.42 8.41
C LEU A 138 -2.69 -25.70 8.80
N SER A 139 -2.90 -26.23 9.98
CA SER A 139 -4.20 -26.72 10.45
C SER A 139 -4.62 -26.17 11.81
N TYR A 140 -3.90 -25.19 12.32
CA TYR A 140 -4.21 -24.49 13.56
C TYR A 140 -4.77 -23.09 13.29
N PRO A 141 -5.77 -22.63 14.04
CA PRO A 141 -6.29 -21.27 13.91
C PRO A 141 -5.20 -20.23 14.08
N GLN A 142 -5.25 -19.19 13.28
CA GLN A 142 -4.27 -18.12 13.20
C GLN A 142 -4.94 -16.75 13.36
N LYS A 143 -4.27 -15.83 14.06
CA LYS A 143 -4.68 -14.42 14.10
C LYS A 143 -4.25 -13.72 12.81
N ILE A 144 -5.03 -12.75 12.36
CA ILE A 144 -4.67 -11.85 11.27
C ILE A 144 -3.83 -10.73 11.87
N MET A 145 -2.68 -10.48 11.29
CA MET A 145 -1.67 -9.57 11.84
C MET A 145 -1.07 -8.65 10.78
N MET A 146 -0.66 -7.48 11.24
CA MET A 146 0.11 -6.50 10.46
C MET A 146 1.18 -5.92 11.37
N ASN A 147 2.41 -5.78 10.87
CA ASN A 147 3.48 -5.15 11.65
C ASN A 147 4.43 -4.32 10.78
N LEU A 148 5.16 -3.43 11.46
CA LEU A 148 6.31 -2.70 10.92
C LEU A 148 7.44 -2.77 11.97
N TRP A 149 8.58 -3.33 11.56
CA TRP A 149 9.70 -3.61 12.45
C TRP A 149 11.05 -3.65 11.74
N ASN A 150 12.15 -3.67 12.50
CA ASN A 150 13.51 -3.75 11.97
C ASN A 150 14.24 -5.01 12.49
N PRO A 151 14.38 -6.04 11.64
CA PRO A 151 15.16 -7.25 11.96
C PRO A 151 16.65 -7.00 12.18
N THR A 152 17.30 -7.94 12.89
CA THR A 152 18.77 -7.97 13.03
C THR A 152 19.47 -8.72 11.89
N TYR A 153 18.77 -9.08 10.84
CA TYR A 153 19.23 -9.95 9.76
C TYR A 153 19.59 -9.15 8.51
N ASP A 154 20.76 -8.48 8.51
CA ASP A 154 21.21 -7.58 7.42
C ASP A 154 21.21 -8.27 6.04
N ASP A 155 21.53 -9.56 5.97
CA ASP A 155 21.52 -10.33 4.71
C ASP A 155 20.12 -10.41 4.09
N TRP A 156 19.07 -10.39 4.92
CA TRP A 156 17.69 -10.45 4.49
C TRP A 156 17.13 -9.05 4.18
N VAL A 157 17.20 -8.12 5.13
CA VAL A 157 16.50 -6.83 5.05
C VAL A 157 17.38 -5.65 4.65
N GLY A 158 18.69 -5.84 4.49
CA GLY A 158 19.65 -4.76 4.29
C GLY A 158 20.19 -4.21 5.61
N VAL A 159 21.20 -3.37 5.49
CA VAL A 159 21.87 -2.77 6.67
C VAL A 159 21.00 -1.67 7.24
N TRP A 160 20.65 -1.80 8.53
CA TRP A 160 19.86 -0.80 9.23
C TRP A 160 20.58 0.55 9.36
N ASP A 161 19.89 1.63 9.05
CA ASP A 161 20.36 3.00 9.26
C ASP A 161 19.28 3.83 9.97
N GLU A 162 19.49 4.12 11.26
CA GLU A 162 18.54 4.87 12.09
C GLU A 162 18.22 6.28 11.57
N ARG A 163 19.02 6.81 10.66
CA ARG A 163 18.80 8.14 10.08
C ARG A 163 17.58 8.19 9.16
N ILE A 164 17.05 7.02 8.78
CA ILE A 164 15.82 6.96 7.97
C ILE A 164 14.55 7.14 8.80
N LEU A 165 14.62 7.04 10.13
CA LEU A 165 13.46 7.20 11.00
C LEU A 165 12.92 8.64 11.03
N PRO A 166 11.61 8.82 11.19
CA PRO A 166 10.58 7.77 11.31
C PRO A 166 10.23 7.13 9.95
N ARG A 167 9.58 5.93 10.00
CA ARG A 167 9.01 5.26 8.82
C ARG A 167 7.61 4.79 9.13
N PHE A 168 6.76 4.78 8.09
CA PHE A 168 5.33 4.51 8.20
C PHE A 168 4.87 3.53 7.13
N SER A 169 4.01 2.58 7.51
CA SER A 169 3.24 1.75 6.59
C SER A 169 1.77 2.10 6.75
N TYR A 170 1.07 2.29 5.64
CA TYR A 170 -0.33 2.70 5.61
C TYR A 170 -1.19 1.56 5.13
N TYR A 171 -2.18 1.14 5.92
CA TYR A 171 -3.14 0.12 5.58
C TYR A 171 -4.52 0.78 5.43
N ASP A 172 -5.10 0.67 4.23
CA ASP A 172 -6.38 1.25 3.86
C ASP A 172 -7.54 0.38 4.35
N TYR A 173 -7.44 -0.93 4.12
CA TYR A 173 -8.39 -1.89 4.68
C TYR A 173 -7.77 -3.26 4.90
N VAL A 174 -8.46 -4.04 5.73
CA VAL A 174 -8.30 -5.50 5.83
C VAL A 174 -9.65 -6.17 5.62
N ARG A 175 -9.66 -7.26 4.85
CA ARG A 175 -10.84 -8.07 4.56
C ARG A 175 -10.58 -9.54 4.86
N TYR A 176 -11.57 -10.18 5.48
CA TYR A 176 -11.56 -11.60 5.75
C TYR A 176 -12.83 -12.27 5.21
N ALA A 177 -12.66 -13.35 4.46
CA ALA A 177 -13.74 -14.26 4.06
C ALA A 177 -13.42 -15.68 4.55
N SER A 178 -14.38 -16.33 5.20
CA SER A 178 -14.23 -17.71 5.70
C SER A 178 -14.29 -18.72 4.57
N TYR A 179 -13.55 -19.82 4.70
CA TYR A 179 -13.59 -20.92 3.74
C TYR A 179 -14.90 -21.69 3.86
N THR A 180 -15.72 -21.65 2.82
CA THR A 180 -17.06 -22.27 2.71
C THR A 180 -17.18 -22.99 1.36
N PRO A 181 -16.51 -24.13 1.18
CA PRO A 181 -16.39 -24.78 -0.12
C PRO A 181 -17.76 -25.15 -0.71
N GLY A 182 -18.00 -24.69 -1.94
CA GLY A 182 -19.25 -24.90 -2.68
C GLY A 182 -20.44 -24.05 -2.24
N GLU A 183 -20.28 -23.18 -1.23
CA GLU A 183 -21.36 -22.34 -0.68
C GLU A 183 -20.95 -20.84 -0.59
N GLY A 184 -19.76 -20.49 -1.03
CA GLY A 184 -19.25 -19.12 -0.97
C GLY A 184 -19.67 -18.25 -2.16
N ASP A 185 -19.21 -16.99 -2.14
CA ASP A 185 -19.53 -15.98 -3.16
C ASP A 185 -18.30 -15.21 -3.65
N VAL A 186 -17.12 -15.41 -3.03
CA VAL A 186 -15.87 -14.75 -3.41
C VAL A 186 -14.72 -15.77 -3.52
N GLY A 187 -13.59 -15.32 -4.07
CA GLY A 187 -12.36 -16.08 -4.20
C GLY A 187 -12.39 -17.18 -5.26
N THR A 188 -11.38 -18.06 -5.21
CA THR A 188 -11.26 -19.18 -6.16
C THR A 188 -12.46 -20.10 -6.06
N ASP A 189 -13.08 -20.41 -7.21
CA ASP A 189 -14.27 -21.26 -7.34
C ASP A 189 -15.45 -20.84 -6.43
N GLN A 190 -15.49 -19.58 -5.99
CA GLN A 190 -16.47 -19.06 -5.03
C GLN A 190 -16.53 -19.90 -3.74
N ASN A 191 -15.38 -20.32 -3.25
CA ASN A 191 -15.28 -21.16 -2.04
C ASN A 191 -15.15 -20.37 -0.73
N PHE A 192 -15.35 -19.06 -0.75
CA PHE A 192 -15.19 -18.21 0.43
C PHE A 192 -16.41 -17.30 0.60
N THR A 193 -16.77 -17.03 1.83
CA THR A 193 -17.87 -16.12 2.18
C THR A 193 -17.35 -14.94 2.98
N LEU A 194 -17.56 -13.71 2.48
CA LEU A 194 -17.11 -12.49 3.15
C LEU A 194 -17.74 -12.40 4.55
N GLN A 195 -16.90 -12.25 5.56
CA GLN A 195 -17.31 -12.09 6.94
C GLN A 195 -17.28 -10.62 7.37
N TRP A 196 -16.22 -9.92 7.05
CA TRP A 196 -16.05 -8.51 7.40
C TRP A 196 -14.95 -7.85 6.57
N GLN A 197 -15.06 -6.52 6.50
CA GLN A 197 -14.01 -5.60 6.08
C GLN A 197 -13.87 -4.53 7.16
N ASP A 198 -12.66 -4.08 7.42
CA ASP A 198 -12.34 -2.97 8.30
C ASP A 198 -11.55 -1.93 7.51
N ASP A 199 -12.10 -0.74 7.39
CA ASP A 199 -11.54 0.39 6.63
C ASP A 199 -10.79 1.37 7.54
N PHE A 200 -10.52 0.98 8.79
CA PHE A 200 -9.71 1.68 9.77
C PHE A 200 -10.12 3.13 10.11
N GLU A 201 -11.38 3.48 9.91
CA GLU A 201 -11.92 4.78 10.28
C GLU A 201 -11.72 5.09 11.78
N PHE A 202 -11.64 4.05 12.60
CA PHE A 202 -11.36 4.13 14.03
C PHE A 202 -10.83 2.80 14.55
N PHE A 203 -10.23 2.81 15.75
CA PHE A 203 -9.79 1.58 16.41
C PHE A 203 -10.97 0.77 16.97
N ASP A 204 -11.30 -0.34 16.30
CA ASP A 204 -12.30 -1.31 16.80
C ASP A 204 -11.65 -2.26 17.82
N SER A 205 -11.70 -1.89 19.10
CA SER A 205 -11.19 -2.72 20.21
C SER A 205 -11.97 -4.03 20.45
N THR A 206 -13.05 -4.28 19.72
CA THR A 206 -13.78 -5.55 19.78
C THR A 206 -13.24 -6.57 18.80
N ARG A 207 -12.48 -6.12 17.80
CA ARG A 207 -11.84 -6.96 16.77
C ARG A 207 -10.34 -7.02 16.93
N TRP A 208 -9.70 -5.89 17.26
CA TRP A 208 -8.26 -5.71 17.24
C TRP A 208 -7.65 -5.48 18.61
N GLU A 209 -6.42 -5.92 18.77
CA GLU A 209 -5.53 -5.47 19.83
C GLU A 209 -4.24 -4.88 19.26
N LYS A 210 -3.79 -3.78 19.84
CA LYS A 210 -2.47 -3.19 19.60
C LYS A 210 -1.44 -3.93 20.42
N SER A 211 -0.33 -4.35 19.82
CA SER A 211 0.74 -5.00 20.55
C SER A 211 1.40 -4.01 21.52
N HIS A 212 1.63 -4.46 22.77
CA HIS A 212 2.16 -3.63 23.83
C HIS A 212 3.36 -4.28 24.50
N ASN A 213 4.50 -3.58 24.53
CA ASN A 213 5.76 -4.03 25.14
C ASN A 213 6.17 -5.45 24.67
N HIS A 214 5.91 -5.75 23.40
CA HIS A 214 6.22 -7.02 22.79
C HIS A 214 7.41 -6.91 21.86
N GLY A 215 8.27 -7.93 21.89
CA GLY A 215 9.40 -8.10 21.00
C GLY A 215 10.00 -9.49 21.18
N TRP A 216 10.81 -9.92 20.24
CA TRP A 216 11.46 -11.23 20.26
C TRP A 216 12.94 -11.11 19.86
N GLY A 217 13.69 -12.20 20.04
CA GLY A 217 15.09 -12.27 19.60
C GLY A 217 15.15 -12.16 18.07
N GLY A 218 15.88 -11.17 17.56
CA GLY A 218 15.94 -10.86 16.14
C GLY A 218 15.13 -9.62 15.71
N ASN A 219 14.28 -9.07 16.58
CA ASN A 219 13.65 -7.77 16.42
C ASN A 219 14.42 -6.71 17.21
N GLN A 220 14.88 -5.64 16.56
CA GLN A 220 15.56 -4.52 17.19
C GLN A 220 14.59 -3.50 17.80
N SER A 221 13.32 -3.53 17.38
CA SER A 221 12.29 -2.65 17.92
C SER A 221 11.40 -3.34 18.95
N LEU A 222 10.91 -2.56 19.90
CA LEU A 222 9.85 -2.95 20.81
C LEU A 222 8.52 -2.45 20.27
N PHE A 223 7.53 -3.31 20.15
CA PHE A 223 6.18 -2.90 19.76
C PHE A 223 5.49 -2.14 20.87
N ILE A 224 4.93 -0.99 20.55
CA ILE A 224 4.20 -0.13 21.49
C ILE A 224 2.89 0.34 20.85
N GLU A 225 1.85 0.55 21.66
CA GLU A 225 0.53 0.97 21.22
C GLU A 225 0.53 2.34 20.53
N GLN A 226 1.41 3.25 20.97
CA GLN A 226 1.51 4.61 20.40
C GLN A 226 1.93 4.60 18.93
N ASN A 227 2.65 3.56 18.50
CA ASN A 227 3.07 3.39 17.10
C ASN A 227 2.02 2.72 16.21
N THR A 228 0.86 2.38 16.76
CA THR A 228 -0.30 1.85 16.01
C THR A 228 -1.40 2.89 16.00
N VAL A 229 -1.42 3.72 14.96
CA VAL A 229 -2.24 4.92 14.83
C VAL A 229 -3.40 4.67 13.88
N PHE A 230 -4.56 5.25 14.16
CA PHE A 230 -5.74 5.26 13.29
C PHE A 230 -6.03 6.71 12.99
N GLN A 231 -5.82 7.12 11.75
CA GLN A 231 -5.96 8.49 11.31
C GLN A 231 -6.31 8.54 9.82
N ASP A 232 -7.19 9.45 9.43
CA ASP A 232 -7.57 9.73 8.03
C ASP A 232 -8.07 8.51 7.24
N GLY A 233 -8.75 7.57 7.92
CA GLY A 233 -9.22 6.32 7.32
C GLY A 233 -8.10 5.30 7.06
N TYR A 234 -6.97 5.43 7.75
CA TYR A 234 -5.85 4.49 7.66
C TYR A 234 -5.47 3.92 9.03
N LEU A 235 -5.06 2.67 9.04
CA LEU A 235 -4.13 2.18 10.05
C LEU A 235 -2.71 2.57 9.63
N ILE A 236 -2.04 3.37 10.45
CA ILE A 236 -0.65 3.78 10.24
C ILE A 236 0.21 3.04 11.25
N LEU A 237 1.05 2.13 10.76
CA LEU A 237 2.05 1.45 11.56
C LEU A 237 3.37 2.23 11.49
N CYS A 238 3.88 2.61 12.66
CA CYS A 238 5.06 3.46 12.78
C CYS A 238 6.28 2.66 13.23
N LEU A 239 7.45 2.98 12.67
CA LEU A 239 8.76 2.59 13.15
C LEU A 239 9.51 3.88 13.51
N THR A 240 9.80 4.06 14.80
CA THR A 240 10.33 5.31 15.36
C THR A 240 11.51 5.06 16.29
N ASN A 241 12.19 6.13 16.68
CA ASN A 241 13.08 6.11 17.84
C ASN A 241 12.29 6.13 19.16
N ILE A 242 12.98 6.10 20.28
CA ILE A 242 12.36 6.11 21.63
C ILE A 242 11.88 7.50 22.06
N VAL A 243 12.32 8.56 21.39
CA VAL A 243 12.08 9.96 21.80
C VAL A 243 10.75 10.44 21.26
N ASP A 244 10.46 10.10 20.00
CA ASP A 244 9.30 10.60 19.26
C ASP A 244 8.45 9.40 18.76
N PRO A 245 7.72 8.72 19.66
CA PRO A 245 6.84 7.61 19.28
C PRO A 245 5.54 8.12 18.66
N GLY A 246 4.93 7.28 17.83
CA GLY A 246 3.68 7.57 17.16
C GLY A 246 3.86 8.12 15.76
N PHE A 247 2.75 8.51 15.15
CA PHE A 247 2.75 9.14 13.84
C PHE A 247 3.05 10.63 14.02
N ILE A 248 4.16 11.05 13.48
CA ILE A 248 4.51 12.46 13.34
C ILE A 248 4.76 12.66 11.86
N ASP A 249 3.81 13.25 11.20
CA ASP A 249 4.00 13.69 9.84
C ASP A 249 4.93 14.90 9.83
N ASN A 250 6.07 14.76 9.17
CA ASN A 250 7.04 15.83 8.93
C ASN A 250 7.36 15.96 7.44
N ILE A 251 6.48 15.41 6.60
CA ILE A 251 6.60 15.46 5.14
C ILE A 251 5.72 16.60 4.66
N ASN A 252 6.32 17.57 3.99
CA ASN A 252 5.54 18.65 3.38
C ASN A 252 4.64 18.09 2.27
N PRO A 253 3.40 18.55 2.12
CA PRO A 253 2.60 18.26 0.95
C PRO A 253 3.36 18.67 -0.33
N SER A 254 3.10 17.99 -1.43
CA SER A 254 3.70 18.28 -2.73
C SER A 254 2.66 18.24 -3.84
N ALA A 255 2.82 19.04 -4.88
CA ALA A 255 1.94 19.02 -6.04
C ALA A 255 2.36 17.86 -6.98
N LEU A 256 1.57 16.80 -7.04
CA LEU A 256 1.86 15.60 -7.84
C LEU A 256 1.72 15.87 -9.33
N TRP A 257 0.69 16.62 -9.74
CA TRP A 257 0.43 17.03 -11.11
C TRP A 257 -0.49 18.25 -11.16
N ALA A 258 -0.42 18.98 -12.26
CA ALA A 258 -1.34 20.05 -12.62
C ALA A 258 -1.84 19.86 -14.05
N ARG A 259 -3.15 20.02 -14.28
CA ARG A 259 -3.78 19.81 -15.57
C ARG A 259 -4.69 20.95 -15.93
N GLN A 260 -4.55 21.44 -17.14
CA GLN A 260 -5.44 22.46 -17.69
C GLN A 260 -6.52 21.84 -18.53
N TYR A 261 -7.75 22.29 -18.31
CA TYR A 261 -8.89 22.01 -19.15
C TYR A 261 -9.75 23.27 -19.27
N ASN A 262 -9.86 23.81 -20.48
CA ASN A 262 -10.53 25.10 -20.74
C ASN A 262 -9.97 26.20 -19.80
N GLU A 263 -10.85 26.94 -19.13
CA GLU A 263 -10.53 28.00 -18.18
C GLU A 263 -10.16 27.49 -16.77
N ASN A 264 -9.92 26.19 -16.64
CA ASN A 264 -9.66 25.57 -15.34
C ASN A 264 -8.28 24.90 -15.30
N ILE A 265 -7.63 24.98 -14.12
CA ILE A 265 -6.50 24.16 -13.79
C ILE A 265 -6.84 23.32 -12.56
N THR A 266 -6.65 22.04 -12.66
CA THR A 266 -6.77 21.11 -11.54
C THR A 266 -5.38 20.74 -11.06
N ILE A 267 -5.12 20.85 -9.74
CA ILE A 267 -3.87 20.44 -9.09
C ILE A 267 -4.18 19.34 -8.10
N ARG A 268 -3.43 18.25 -8.15
CA ARG A 268 -3.50 17.16 -7.17
C ARG A 268 -2.31 17.22 -6.24
N PHE A 269 -2.56 17.12 -4.94
CA PHE A 269 -1.52 17.07 -3.90
C PHE A 269 -1.31 15.65 -3.38
N SER A 270 -0.13 15.40 -2.82
CA SER A 270 0.31 14.10 -2.26
C SER A 270 -0.54 13.65 -1.08
N GLU A 271 -1.11 14.59 -0.35
CA GLU A 271 -1.86 14.38 0.88
C GLU A 271 -2.98 15.41 1.06
N GLU A 272 -3.74 15.29 2.15
CA GLU A 272 -4.78 16.25 2.50
C GLU A 272 -4.18 17.60 2.88
N ILE A 273 -4.80 18.66 2.41
CA ILE A 273 -4.37 20.04 2.60
C ILE A 273 -5.50 20.85 3.20
N THR A 274 -5.14 21.87 3.97
CA THR A 274 -6.13 22.74 4.62
C THR A 274 -6.85 23.63 3.62
N SER A 275 -8.15 23.81 3.79
CA SER A 275 -8.95 24.72 2.96
C SER A 275 -8.46 26.17 3.06
N ILE A 276 -7.94 26.58 4.20
CA ILE A 276 -7.43 27.94 4.44
C ILE A 276 -6.25 28.24 3.52
N SER A 277 -5.30 27.32 3.41
CA SER A 277 -4.14 27.48 2.53
C SER A 277 -4.49 27.22 1.07
N ALA A 278 -5.26 26.15 0.81
CA ALA A 278 -5.64 25.71 -0.53
C ALA A 278 -6.52 26.72 -1.27
N GLU A 279 -7.45 27.39 -0.58
CA GLU A 279 -8.37 28.36 -1.18
C GLU A 279 -7.85 29.81 -1.16
N ASN A 280 -6.59 29.99 -0.78
CA ASN A 280 -5.91 31.26 -0.90
C ASN A 280 -5.31 31.43 -2.30
N ILE A 281 -5.96 32.20 -3.15
CA ILE A 281 -5.59 32.41 -4.55
C ILE A 281 -4.16 32.95 -4.72
N SER A 282 -3.61 33.65 -3.71
CA SER A 282 -2.23 34.17 -3.74
C SER A 282 -1.17 33.07 -3.59
N ASN A 283 -1.56 31.85 -3.23
CA ASN A 283 -0.68 30.71 -3.14
C ASN A 283 -0.41 30.04 -4.50
N TYR A 284 -0.94 30.61 -5.57
CA TYR A 284 -0.76 30.08 -6.93
C TYR A 284 -0.30 31.18 -7.88
N SER A 285 0.63 30.85 -8.75
CA SER A 285 1.10 31.79 -9.77
C SER A 285 1.30 31.08 -11.11
N LEU A 286 0.84 31.73 -12.17
CA LEU A 286 1.04 31.30 -13.54
C LEU A 286 1.36 32.52 -14.40
N ALA A 287 2.48 32.50 -15.10
CA ALA A 287 2.93 33.65 -15.89
C ALA A 287 1.94 33.98 -17.02
N GLY A 288 1.50 35.23 -17.06
CA GLY A 288 0.57 35.74 -18.08
C GLY A 288 -0.91 35.43 -17.79
N THR A 289 -1.25 34.86 -16.63
CA THR A 289 -2.61 34.48 -16.27
C THR A 289 -2.97 35.04 -14.89
N THR A 290 -4.24 35.38 -14.70
CA THR A 290 -4.83 35.71 -13.41
C THR A 290 -5.90 34.69 -13.06
N PHE A 291 -5.97 34.28 -11.79
CA PHE A 291 -7.01 33.39 -11.30
C PHE A 291 -8.19 34.21 -10.79
N ASN A 292 -9.41 33.78 -11.11
CA ASN A 292 -10.67 34.40 -10.67
C ASN A 292 -11.25 33.71 -9.43
N GLY A 293 -10.83 32.47 -9.17
CA GLY A 293 -11.28 31.67 -8.06
C GLY A 293 -10.40 30.44 -7.85
N VAL A 294 -10.49 29.91 -6.64
CA VAL A 294 -9.85 28.67 -6.23
C VAL A 294 -10.80 27.92 -5.30
N THR A 295 -10.89 26.61 -5.47
CA THR A 295 -11.76 25.74 -4.65
C THR A 295 -11.04 24.46 -4.34
N LEU A 296 -11.01 24.06 -3.07
CA LEU A 296 -10.60 22.73 -2.64
C LEU A 296 -11.76 21.75 -2.87
N LEU A 297 -11.51 20.66 -3.55
CA LEU A 297 -12.52 19.62 -3.80
C LEU A 297 -12.78 18.78 -2.54
N PRO A 298 -13.91 18.04 -2.47
CA PRO A 298 -14.29 17.27 -1.29
C PRO A 298 -13.31 16.15 -0.87
N ASP A 299 -12.34 15.82 -1.71
CA ASP A 299 -11.28 14.86 -1.38
C ASP A 299 -10.12 15.48 -0.57
N ASN A 300 -10.21 16.77 -0.22
CA ASN A 300 -9.20 17.56 0.47
C ASN A 300 -7.78 17.53 -0.14
N ARG A 301 -7.62 17.00 -1.34
CA ARG A 301 -6.32 16.81 -2.03
C ARG A 301 -6.26 17.44 -3.40
N THR A 302 -7.40 17.87 -3.92
CA THR A 302 -7.50 18.40 -5.27
C THR A 302 -8.01 19.81 -5.26
N VAL A 303 -7.28 20.72 -5.88
CA VAL A 303 -7.63 22.13 -6.02
C VAL A 303 -8.03 22.43 -7.45
N LEU A 304 -9.15 23.14 -7.62
CA LEU A 304 -9.63 23.68 -8.88
C LEU A 304 -9.40 25.19 -8.91
N LEU A 305 -8.59 25.66 -9.85
CA LEU A 305 -8.32 27.07 -10.13
C LEU A 305 -9.11 27.50 -11.37
N ASN A 306 -9.84 28.59 -11.29
CA ASN A 306 -10.51 29.21 -12.42
C ASN A 306 -9.67 30.37 -12.97
N MET A 307 -9.41 30.38 -14.27
CA MET A 307 -8.63 31.43 -14.93
C MET A 307 -9.53 32.49 -15.54
N SER A 308 -8.98 33.69 -15.75
CA SER A 308 -9.66 34.75 -16.48
C SER A 308 -9.56 34.60 -17.99
N ASP A 309 -8.68 33.73 -18.47
CA ASP A 309 -8.34 33.56 -19.89
C ASP A 309 -7.92 32.11 -20.13
N ASP A 310 -8.33 31.53 -21.24
CA ASP A 310 -8.01 30.15 -21.61
C ASP A 310 -6.64 30.02 -22.33
N LEU A 311 -6.04 31.15 -22.67
CA LEU A 311 -4.73 31.22 -23.35
C LEU A 311 -3.57 31.17 -22.34
N ILE A 312 -3.00 29.98 -22.17
CA ILE A 312 -1.78 29.80 -21.37
C ILE A 312 -0.56 29.84 -22.25
N THR A 313 0.42 30.66 -21.83
CA THR A 313 1.74 30.76 -22.49
C THR A 313 2.84 30.08 -21.68
N SER A 314 2.54 29.60 -20.46
CA SER A 314 3.49 28.96 -19.55
C SER A 314 3.15 27.49 -19.36
N TYR A 315 4.17 26.65 -19.36
CA TYR A 315 4.05 25.20 -19.15
C TYR A 315 4.28 24.77 -17.70
N SER A 316 4.43 25.72 -16.79
CA SER A 316 4.61 25.46 -15.37
C SER A 316 4.02 26.57 -14.53
N MET A 317 3.55 26.20 -13.35
CA MET A 317 3.03 27.14 -12.38
C MET A 317 3.71 26.99 -11.02
N GLY A 318 3.72 28.06 -10.25
CA GLY A 318 4.19 28.08 -8.86
C GLY A 318 3.07 27.79 -7.90
N VAL A 319 3.35 26.99 -6.88
CA VAL A 319 2.51 26.68 -5.74
C VAL A 319 3.25 27.10 -4.47
N PHE A 320 2.58 27.79 -3.55
CA PHE A 320 3.21 28.39 -2.37
C PHE A 320 2.37 28.19 -1.13
N ASN A 321 3.00 28.06 0.03
CA ASN A 321 2.36 28.12 1.34
C ASN A 321 1.10 27.24 1.45
N ILE A 322 1.10 26.10 0.82
CA ILE A 322 0.05 25.09 1.00
C ILE A 322 0.40 24.29 2.24
N GLU A 323 -0.53 24.18 3.15
CA GLU A 323 -0.40 23.53 4.45
C GLU A 323 -1.19 22.23 4.44
N ASP A 324 -0.62 21.15 5.01
CA ASP A 324 -1.36 19.95 5.34
C ASP A 324 -2.27 20.14 6.57
N ASP A 325 -2.98 19.10 6.97
CA ASP A 325 -3.91 19.12 8.12
C ASP A 325 -3.23 18.72 9.45
N ASN A 326 -1.90 18.74 9.52
CA ASN A 326 -1.17 18.41 10.75
C ASN A 326 -1.09 19.58 11.74
N ASP A 327 -0.82 19.27 12.99
CA ASP A 327 -0.56 20.27 14.05
C ASP A 327 0.81 19.99 14.72
N PRO A 328 1.85 20.81 14.45
CA PRO A 328 1.88 21.95 13.53
C PRO A 328 1.86 21.51 12.06
N PRO A 329 1.29 22.33 11.14
CA PRO A 329 1.20 21.96 9.74
C PRO A 329 2.57 21.92 9.06
N ASN A 330 2.76 20.96 8.15
CA ASN A 330 3.85 21.01 7.18
C ASN A 330 3.44 21.90 6.01
N ILE A 331 4.38 22.59 5.40
CA ILE A 331 4.09 23.66 4.46
C ILE A 331 4.93 23.50 3.20
N ILE A 332 4.32 23.59 2.02
CA ILE A 332 5.04 23.85 0.76
C ILE A 332 5.55 25.29 0.78
N PRO A 333 6.84 25.57 0.99
CA PRO A 333 7.32 26.95 0.96
C PRO A 333 7.29 27.54 -0.46
N TRP A 334 7.64 26.73 -1.44
CA TRP A 334 7.59 27.01 -2.87
C TRP A 334 7.82 25.73 -3.67
N GLU A 335 7.01 25.50 -4.70
CA GLU A 335 7.16 24.39 -5.63
C GLU A 335 6.76 24.82 -7.04
N VAL A 336 7.36 24.21 -8.06
CA VAL A 336 6.96 24.34 -9.45
C VAL A 336 6.37 23.03 -9.94
N VAL A 337 5.12 23.09 -10.39
CA VAL A 337 4.44 21.96 -11.02
C VAL A 337 4.30 22.19 -12.52
N TRP A 338 4.57 21.16 -13.33
CA TRP A 338 4.38 21.22 -14.77
C TRP A 338 2.91 21.06 -15.12
N LEU A 339 2.45 21.89 -16.08
CA LEU A 339 1.08 21.83 -16.58
C LEU A 339 0.99 20.81 -17.72
N ASP A 340 0.12 19.85 -17.56
CA ASP A 340 -0.30 18.95 -18.61
C ASP A 340 -1.57 19.52 -19.28
N PHE A 341 -1.48 19.72 -20.60
CA PHE A 341 -2.58 20.26 -21.41
C PHE A 341 -3.41 19.10 -21.92
N GLN A 342 -4.48 18.80 -21.23
CA GLN A 342 -5.38 17.75 -21.68
C GLN A 342 -6.39 18.30 -22.67
N GLN A 343 -6.46 17.65 -23.83
CA GLN A 343 -7.62 17.82 -24.71
C GLN A 343 -8.84 17.21 -23.99
N PRO A 344 -10.02 17.88 -24.05
CA PRO A 344 -11.22 17.27 -23.51
C PRO A 344 -11.42 15.88 -24.10
N LEU A 345 -11.57 14.89 -23.25
CA LEU A 345 -12.19 13.66 -23.69
C LEU A 345 -13.61 14.05 -24.13
N GLY A 346 -13.91 13.91 -25.43
CA GLY A 346 -15.24 14.24 -25.95
C GLY A 346 -16.32 13.42 -25.23
N ASP A 347 -17.59 13.74 -25.47
CA ASP A 347 -18.75 13.04 -24.88
C ASP A 347 -18.73 11.52 -25.12
N THR A 348 -17.88 11.06 -26.03
CA THR A 348 -17.67 9.63 -26.36
C THR A 348 -16.17 9.35 -26.41
N ILE A 349 -15.70 8.46 -25.55
CA ILE A 349 -14.31 7.98 -25.55
C ILE A 349 -14.30 6.64 -26.28
N MET A 350 -13.52 6.56 -27.36
CA MET A 350 -13.28 5.32 -28.09
C MET A 350 -11.89 4.82 -27.75
N ILE A 351 -11.79 3.64 -27.15
CA ILE A 351 -10.54 3.02 -26.73
C ILE A 351 -10.29 1.77 -27.56
N ASN A 352 -9.09 1.68 -28.14
CA ASN A 352 -8.61 0.46 -28.79
C ASN A 352 -8.10 -0.51 -27.72
N ALA A 353 -9.00 -1.28 -27.13
CA ALA A 353 -8.71 -2.16 -26.00
C ALA A 353 -7.60 -3.17 -26.32
N GLY A 354 -6.49 -3.09 -25.58
CA GLY A 354 -5.30 -3.91 -25.79
C GLY A 354 -4.43 -3.46 -26.97
N GLY A 355 -4.65 -2.28 -27.54
CA GLY A 355 -3.92 -1.78 -28.69
C GLY A 355 -3.41 -0.35 -28.55
N GLU A 356 -2.54 0.03 -29.48
CA GLU A 356 -2.04 1.39 -29.65
C GLU A 356 -3.13 2.33 -30.17
N SER A 357 -2.89 3.65 -30.09
CA SER A 357 -3.79 4.64 -30.68
C SER A 357 -3.91 4.47 -32.19
N TYR A 358 -5.13 4.52 -32.70
CA TYR A 358 -5.43 4.37 -34.12
C TYR A 358 -6.62 5.24 -34.53
N SER A 359 -6.40 6.17 -35.50
CA SER A 359 -7.42 7.13 -35.92
C SER A 359 -7.98 7.92 -34.71
N GLU A 360 -9.28 7.88 -34.48
CA GLU A 360 -10.00 8.52 -33.38
C GLU A 360 -10.03 7.66 -32.08
N TYR A 361 -9.50 6.43 -32.15
CA TYR A 361 -9.42 5.54 -31.00
C TYR A 361 -8.14 5.78 -30.22
N LEU A 362 -8.27 6.01 -28.93
CA LEU A 362 -7.15 6.12 -28.00
C LEU A 362 -6.53 4.75 -27.73
N GLY A 363 -5.23 4.70 -27.61
CA GLY A 363 -4.52 3.49 -27.18
C GLY A 363 -4.93 3.09 -25.77
N ASP A 364 -5.03 1.80 -25.52
CA ASP A 364 -5.32 1.30 -24.18
C ASP A 364 -4.11 1.46 -23.24
N GLN A 365 -4.37 1.65 -21.98
CA GLN A 365 -3.33 1.84 -20.97
C GLN A 365 -3.77 1.30 -19.61
N VAL A 366 -2.78 0.91 -18.80
CA VAL A 366 -3.03 0.54 -17.41
C VAL A 366 -3.45 1.79 -16.63
N TRP A 367 -4.46 1.65 -15.80
CA TRP A 367 -4.95 2.72 -14.93
C TRP A 367 -3.85 3.20 -13.98
N GLY A 368 -3.79 4.50 -13.76
CA GLY A 368 -2.90 5.18 -12.83
C GLY A 368 -3.49 6.50 -12.39
N HIS A 369 -3.00 7.06 -11.30
CA HIS A 369 -3.54 8.31 -10.74
C HIS A 369 -3.43 9.49 -11.71
N GLU A 370 -2.44 9.45 -12.59
CA GLU A 370 -2.20 10.45 -13.63
C GLU A 370 -2.99 10.22 -14.93
N LYS A 371 -3.80 9.15 -15.00
CA LYS A 371 -4.51 8.76 -16.23
C LYS A 371 -5.95 9.22 -16.21
N GLU A 372 -6.45 9.66 -17.37
CA GLU A 372 -7.86 10.01 -17.58
C GLU A 372 -8.75 8.79 -17.83
N TYR A 373 -8.16 7.74 -18.37
CA TYR A 373 -8.81 6.46 -18.62
C TYR A 373 -7.78 5.34 -18.53
N GLY A 374 -8.24 4.13 -18.37
CA GLY A 374 -7.38 2.95 -18.35
C GLY A 374 -8.10 1.73 -17.82
N HIS A 375 -7.40 0.62 -17.78
CA HIS A 375 -7.91 -0.65 -17.27
C HIS A 375 -7.12 -1.11 -16.05
N GLU A 376 -7.79 -1.86 -15.19
CA GLU A 376 -7.17 -2.58 -14.07
C GLU A 376 -7.11 -4.06 -14.39
N GLY A 377 -5.91 -4.63 -14.29
CA GLY A 377 -5.66 -6.02 -14.67
C GLY A 377 -5.76 -6.26 -16.17
N GLY A 378 -5.57 -7.50 -16.60
CA GLY A 378 -5.71 -7.94 -17.97
C GLY A 378 -4.42 -8.32 -18.66
N ASN A 379 -4.56 -9.12 -19.72
CA ASN A 379 -3.47 -9.58 -20.57
C ASN A 379 -3.73 -9.18 -22.00
N TYR A 380 -2.76 -8.55 -22.63
CA TYR A 380 -2.80 -8.22 -24.05
C TYR A 380 -2.75 -9.48 -24.90
N GLN A 381 -3.58 -9.50 -25.92
CA GLN A 381 -3.53 -10.47 -26.98
C GLN A 381 -3.54 -9.74 -28.32
N VAL A 382 -2.50 -9.91 -29.10
CA VAL A 382 -2.38 -9.35 -30.43
C VAL A 382 -2.55 -10.46 -31.46
N ILE A 383 -3.45 -10.24 -32.41
CA ILE A 383 -3.64 -11.11 -33.58
C ILE A 383 -2.60 -10.71 -34.64
N ASP A 384 -2.13 -11.69 -35.43
CA ASP A 384 -1.17 -11.47 -36.50
C ASP A 384 -1.60 -10.30 -37.41
N ASN A 385 -0.72 -9.32 -37.56
CA ASN A 385 -0.94 -8.13 -38.38
C ASN A 385 -1.14 -8.41 -39.86
N SER A 386 -0.88 -9.63 -40.32
CA SER A 386 -1.09 -10.05 -41.72
C SER A 386 -2.51 -10.49 -42.04
N ILE A 387 -3.37 -10.64 -40.99
CA ILE A 387 -4.76 -11.09 -41.17
C ILE A 387 -5.62 -9.91 -41.59
N ASP A 388 -6.27 -10.03 -42.75
CA ASP A 388 -7.30 -9.11 -43.24
C ASP A 388 -8.65 -9.47 -42.59
N ILE A 389 -9.25 -8.51 -41.89
CA ILE A 389 -10.55 -8.70 -41.21
C ILE A 389 -11.65 -8.24 -42.15
N SER A 390 -12.36 -9.21 -42.69
CA SER A 390 -13.38 -8.95 -43.69
C SER A 390 -14.46 -7.98 -43.21
N LEU A 391 -14.88 -7.07 -44.11
CA LEU A 391 -15.98 -6.09 -43.93
C LEU A 391 -15.63 -4.92 -42.98
N THR A 392 -14.35 -4.67 -42.69
CA THR A 392 -13.94 -3.47 -41.96
C THR A 392 -12.73 -2.80 -42.64
N ASN A 393 -12.66 -1.48 -42.54
CA ASN A 393 -11.48 -0.70 -42.92
C ASN A 393 -10.59 -0.37 -41.69
N ASN A 394 -10.98 -0.86 -40.50
CA ASN A 394 -10.34 -0.56 -39.23
C ASN A 394 -9.72 -1.81 -38.60
N ASP A 395 -9.05 -2.62 -39.39
CA ASP A 395 -8.45 -3.90 -38.98
C ASP A 395 -7.57 -3.78 -37.73
N ALA A 396 -6.87 -2.64 -37.59
CA ALA A 396 -5.98 -2.42 -36.45
C ALA A 396 -6.72 -2.44 -35.11
N ILE A 397 -7.98 -1.99 -35.05
CA ILE A 397 -8.79 -1.98 -33.84
C ILE A 397 -9.17 -3.41 -33.42
N TYR A 398 -9.40 -4.28 -34.39
CA TYR A 398 -9.85 -5.66 -34.14
C TYR A 398 -8.71 -6.66 -33.96
N ARG A 399 -7.45 -6.23 -34.14
CA ARG A 399 -6.27 -7.10 -34.02
C ARG A 399 -5.72 -7.18 -32.62
N SER A 400 -6.28 -6.44 -31.69
CA SER A 400 -5.89 -6.47 -30.29
C SER A 400 -7.08 -6.74 -29.38
N SER A 401 -6.84 -7.38 -28.28
CA SER A 401 -7.83 -7.55 -27.23
C SER A 401 -7.17 -7.56 -25.86
N LEU A 402 -7.93 -7.17 -24.86
CA LEU A 402 -7.53 -7.24 -23.47
C LEU A 402 -8.43 -8.22 -22.74
N ASN A 403 -7.84 -9.26 -22.19
CA ASN A 403 -8.53 -10.33 -21.49
C ASN A 403 -8.35 -10.20 -19.97
N ARG A 404 -9.36 -10.63 -19.21
CA ARG A 404 -9.35 -10.63 -17.74
C ARG A 404 -9.19 -9.24 -17.12
N VAL A 405 -9.81 -8.25 -17.70
CA VAL A 405 -9.89 -6.89 -17.16
C VAL A 405 -10.80 -6.89 -15.95
N ALA A 406 -10.35 -6.37 -14.82
CA ALA A 406 -11.17 -6.20 -13.63
C ALA A 406 -12.16 -5.04 -13.81
N SER A 407 -11.69 -3.92 -14.35
CA SER A 407 -12.52 -2.77 -14.65
C SER A 407 -11.88 -1.86 -15.71
N PHE A 408 -12.71 -1.08 -16.41
CA PHE A 408 -12.26 0.12 -17.12
C PHE A 408 -12.67 1.34 -16.30
N LYS A 409 -11.74 2.27 -16.14
CA LYS A 409 -11.95 3.54 -15.44
C LYS A 409 -11.81 4.71 -16.40
N VAL A 410 -12.66 5.71 -16.22
CA VAL A 410 -12.62 7.02 -16.89
C VAL A 410 -12.92 8.06 -15.83
N ARG A 411 -12.15 9.14 -15.79
CA ARG A 411 -12.38 10.28 -14.89
C ARG A 411 -13.33 11.28 -15.48
#